data_40976b4ee74e73bacb0594c0ce564bd0
#
_entry.id   40976b4ee74e73bacb0594c0ce564bd0
#
_cell.length_a   1.000
_cell.length_b   1.000
_cell.length_c   1.000
_cell.angle_alpha   90.00
_cell.angle_beta   90.00
_cell.angle_gamma   90.00
#
_symmetry.space_group_name_H-M   'P 1'
#
loop_
_entity.id
_entity.type
_entity.pdbx_description
1 polymer ?
#
loop_
_entity_poly.entity_id
_entity_poly.type
_entity_poly.pdbx_seq_one_letter_code
_entity_poly.pdbx_strand_id
1 'polypeptide(L)'
;MFGTVARYIVKPGHEKQLMDEMGSIEDNPPPGWLYHTVFRSSKDPNEIWLTVVFESEEAYRKNADSPDMDKEYRRMLEHLQGEPEWHDGNVIHEAMRPAKTS
;
A
#
# COMPACT_ATOMS: atom_id res chain seq x y z
N MET A 1 10.06 8.76 9.43
CA MET A 1 9.10 7.89 8.73
C MET A 1 9.46 7.77 7.25
N PHE A 2 9.29 6.60 6.72
CA PHE A 2 9.66 6.28 5.34
C PHE A 2 8.54 5.46 4.70
N GLY A 3 8.30 5.67 3.42
CA GLY A 3 7.25 4.91 2.75
C GLY A 3 7.32 4.99 1.25
N THR A 4 6.20 4.66 0.62
CA THR A 4 6.10 4.68 -0.83
C THR A 4 4.75 5.24 -1.28
N VAL A 5 4.77 5.84 -2.45
CA VAL A 5 3.54 6.14 -3.21
C VAL A 5 3.59 5.23 -4.43
N ALA A 6 2.62 4.36 -4.57
CA ALA A 6 2.61 3.37 -5.64
C ALA A 6 1.41 3.56 -6.55
N ARG A 7 1.58 3.26 -7.82
CA ARG A 7 0.50 3.28 -8.80
C ARG A 7 0.29 1.86 -9.32
N TYR A 8 -0.95 1.39 -9.23
CA TYR A 8 -1.35 0.07 -9.69
C TYR A 8 -2.39 0.21 -10.80
N ILE A 9 -2.28 -0.61 -11.83
CA ILE A 9 -3.34 -0.77 -12.83
C ILE A 9 -3.97 -2.13 -12.58
N VAL A 10 -5.22 -2.12 -12.14
CA VAL A 10 -5.95 -3.32 -11.73
C VAL A 10 -6.68 -3.91 -12.93
N LYS A 11 -6.69 -5.23 -13.03
CA LYS A 11 -7.49 -5.92 -14.05
C LYS A 11 -8.97 -5.60 -13.82
N PRO A 12 -9.76 -5.38 -14.88
CA PRO A 12 -11.18 -5.10 -14.72
C PRO A 12 -11.88 -6.16 -13.86
N GLY A 13 -12.62 -5.70 -12.85
CA GLY A 13 -13.35 -6.59 -11.95
C GLY A 13 -12.53 -7.18 -10.80
N HIS A 14 -11.22 -6.89 -10.71
CA HIS A 14 -10.34 -7.46 -9.69
C HIS A 14 -10.11 -6.57 -8.47
N GLU A 15 -10.72 -5.40 -8.39
CA GLU A 15 -10.49 -4.46 -7.29
C GLU A 15 -10.82 -5.08 -5.93
N LYS A 16 -11.94 -5.79 -5.83
CA LYS A 16 -12.34 -6.40 -4.57
C LYS A 16 -11.32 -7.42 -4.09
N GLN A 17 -10.84 -8.27 -4.98
CA GLN A 17 -9.83 -9.28 -4.65
C GLN A 17 -8.53 -8.61 -4.20
N LEU A 18 -8.14 -7.51 -4.85
CA LEU A 18 -6.96 -6.75 -4.44
C LEU A 18 -7.12 -6.17 -3.04
N MET A 19 -8.30 -5.60 -2.73
CA MET A 19 -8.57 -5.07 -1.40
C MET A 19 -8.58 -6.18 -0.34
N ASP A 20 -9.10 -7.35 -0.66
CA ASP A 20 -9.08 -8.50 0.24
C ASP A 20 -7.64 -8.94 0.57
N GLU A 21 -6.75 -8.92 -0.43
CA GLU A 21 -5.33 -9.22 -0.21
C GLU A 21 -4.67 -8.18 0.70
N MET A 22 -5.00 -6.91 0.52
CA MET A 22 -4.49 -5.84 1.39
C MET A 22 -5.01 -5.97 2.82
N GLY A 23 -6.23 -6.46 3.00
CA GLY A 23 -6.82 -6.68 4.31
C GLY A 23 -6.04 -7.65 5.17
N SER A 24 -5.36 -8.63 4.56
CA SER A 24 -4.54 -9.57 5.31
C SER A 24 -3.34 -8.90 5.99
N ILE A 25 -2.84 -7.81 5.40
CA ILE A 25 -1.76 -7.01 5.99
C ILE A 25 -2.28 -6.26 7.21
N GLU A 26 -3.50 -5.73 7.13
CA GLU A 26 -4.13 -5.00 8.24
C GLU A 26 -4.40 -5.91 9.44
N ASP A 27 -4.78 -7.17 9.20
CA ASP A 27 -5.07 -8.13 10.24
C ASP A 27 -3.79 -8.62 10.95
N ASN A 28 -2.67 -8.59 10.25
CA ASN A 28 -1.40 -9.07 10.77
C ASN A 28 -0.26 -8.17 10.25
N PRO A 29 -0.22 -6.92 10.73
CA PRO A 29 0.70 -5.92 10.17
C PRO A 29 2.15 -6.26 10.44
N PRO A 30 3.04 -5.97 9.47
CA PRO A 30 4.47 -6.18 9.67
C PRO A 30 5.05 -5.17 10.67
N PRO A 31 6.16 -5.53 11.33
CA PRO A 31 6.81 -4.63 12.27
C PRO A 31 7.13 -3.28 11.64
N GLY A 32 6.79 -2.22 12.33
CA GLY A 32 7.07 -0.86 11.88
C GLY A 32 6.05 -0.26 10.93
N TRP A 33 5.09 -1.03 10.45
CA TRP A 33 4.00 -0.49 9.62
C TRP A 33 3.15 0.46 10.45
N LEU A 34 2.88 1.66 9.91
CA LEU A 34 2.07 2.67 10.58
C LEU A 34 0.67 2.77 9.97
N TYR A 35 0.59 2.98 8.67
CA TYR A 35 -0.70 3.07 7.99
C TYR A 35 -0.52 3.00 6.48
N HIS A 36 -1.63 2.79 5.78
CA HIS A 36 -1.70 2.94 4.34
C HIS A 36 -3.04 3.57 3.95
N THR A 37 -3.08 4.19 2.78
CA THR A 37 -4.29 4.77 2.21
C THR A 37 -4.36 4.37 0.75
N VAL A 38 -5.55 4.00 0.29
CA VAL A 38 -5.78 3.57 -1.08
C VAL A 38 -6.77 4.51 -1.74
N PHE A 39 -6.41 5.00 -2.93
CA PHE A 39 -7.27 5.86 -3.73
C PHE A 39 -7.62 5.16 -5.03
N ARG A 40 -8.87 5.23 -5.45
CA ARG A 40 -9.25 4.89 -6.83
C ARG A 40 -9.26 6.20 -7.61
N SER A 41 -8.63 6.21 -8.79
CA SER A 41 -8.66 7.39 -9.65
C SER A 41 -10.12 7.77 -10.00
N SER A 42 -10.40 9.06 -9.99
CA SER A 42 -11.73 9.56 -10.40
C SER A 42 -11.91 9.52 -11.92
N LYS A 43 -10.83 9.30 -12.67
CA LYS A 43 -10.84 9.31 -14.13
C LYS A 43 -10.75 7.92 -14.73
N ASP A 44 -10.10 6.99 -14.03
CA ASP A 44 -9.88 5.62 -14.51
C ASP A 44 -10.23 4.65 -13.38
N PRO A 45 -11.30 3.85 -13.52
CA PRO A 45 -11.72 2.95 -12.46
C PRO A 45 -10.75 1.80 -12.19
N ASN A 46 -9.78 1.60 -13.08
CA ASN A 46 -8.78 0.54 -12.93
C ASN A 46 -7.45 1.05 -12.38
N GLU A 47 -7.30 2.36 -12.19
CA GLU A 47 -6.09 2.95 -11.64
C GLU A 47 -6.25 3.20 -10.15
N ILE A 48 -5.31 2.68 -9.37
CA ILE A 48 -5.29 2.82 -7.92
C ILE A 48 -3.95 3.42 -7.50
N TRP A 49 -4.00 4.33 -6.54
CA TRP A 49 -2.80 4.88 -5.89
C TRP A 49 -2.81 4.44 -4.44
N LEU A 50 -1.65 3.95 -3.98
CA LEU A 50 -1.46 3.49 -2.62
C LEU A 50 -0.37 4.32 -1.97
N THR A 51 -0.61 4.77 -0.73
CA THR A 51 0.44 5.33 0.12
C THR A 51 0.62 4.40 1.31
N VAL A 52 1.86 4.02 1.59
CA VAL A 52 2.21 3.17 2.73
C VAL A 52 3.33 3.85 3.50
N VAL A 53 3.20 3.92 4.82
CA VAL A 53 4.22 4.55 5.67
C VAL A 53 4.63 3.60 6.79
N PHE A 54 5.95 3.49 6.97
CA PHE A 54 6.61 2.74 8.04
C PHE A 54 7.37 3.70 8.96
N GLU A 55 7.68 3.26 10.15
CA GLU A 55 8.44 4.04 11.15
C GLU A 55 9.78 4.51 10.62
N SER A 56 10.45 3.68 9.79
CA SER A 56 11.79 3.95 9.30
C SER A 56 12.02 3.26 7.97
N GLU A 57 13.04 3.70 7.26
CA GLU A 57 13.48 3.05 6.03
C GLU A 57 13.91 1.60 6.30
N GLU A 58 14.59 1.38 7.42
CA GLU A 58 15.03 0.03 7.81
C GLU A 58 13.85 -0.92 7.94
N ALA A 59 12.78 -0.50 8.63
CA ALA A 59 11.57 -1.31 8.80
C ALA A 59 10.90 -1.57 7.45
N TYR A 60 10.81 -0.56 6.59
CA TYR A 60 10.25 -0.68 5.26
C TYR A 60 11.03 -1.70 4.41
N ARG A 61 12.37 -1.60 4.38
CA ARG A 61 13.22 -2.48 3.60
C ARG A 61 13.17 -3.92 4.12
N LYS A 62 13.17 -4.07 5.42
CA LYS A 62 13.09 -5.39 6.05
C LYS A 62 11.78 -6.09 5.69
N ASN A 63 10.67 -5.37 5.67
CA ASN A 63 9.39 -5.92 5.23
C ASN A 63 9.43 -6.30 3.74
N ALA A 64 9.95 -5.42 2.90
CA ALA A 64 10.01 -5.66 1.46
C ALA A 64 10.83 -6.91 1.12
N ASP A 65 11.84 -7.21 1.93
CA ASP A 65 12.73 -8.36 1.73
C ASP A 65 12.21 -9.64 2.39
N SER A 66 11.10 -9.58 3.13
CA SER A 66 10.60 -10.77 3.84
C SER A 66 9.96 -11.77 2.88
N PRO A 67 10.11 -13.09 3.15
CA PRO A 67 9.47 -14.12 2.33
C PRO A 67 7.95 -14.02 2.32
N ASP A 68 7.35 -13.61 3.43
CA ASP A 68 5.90 -13.45 3.53
C ASP A 68 5.41 -12.32 2.63
N MET A 69 6.14 -11.21 2.59
CA MET A 69 5.80 -10.08 1.72
C MET A 69 5.95 -10.47 0.25
N ASP A 70 6.95 -11.27 -0.09
CA ASP A 70 7.12 -11.76 -1.45
C ASP A 70 5.92 -12.57 -1.91
N LYS A 71 5.40 -13.42 -1.06
CA LYS A 71 4.18 -14.21 -1.36
C LYS A 71 2.96 -13.32 -1.54
N GLU A 72 2.79 -12.33 -0.66
CA GLU A 72 1.68 -11.37 -0.77
C GLU A 72 1.77 -10.58 -2.07
N TYR A 73 2.98 -10.12 -2.41
CA TYR A 73 3.22 -9.37 -3.63
C TYR A 73 2.86 -10.19 -4.87
N ARG A 74 3.25 -11.45 -4.90
CA ARG A 74 2.94 -12.33 -6.02
C ARG A 74 1.43 -12.54 -6.18
N ARG A 75 0.71 -12.68 -5.08
CA ARG A 75 -0.76 -12.79 -5.12
C ARG A 75 -1.39 -11.50 -5.63
N MET A 76 -0.88 -10.36 -5.19
CA MET A 76 -1.36 -9.05 -5.67
C MET A 76 -1.16 -8.90 -7.17
N LEU A 77 0.00 -9.33 -7.69
CA LEU A 77 0.30 -9.21 -9.12
C LEU A 77 -0.71 -9.93 -10.00
N GLU A 78 -1.36 -10.99 -9.51
CA GLU A 78 -2.39 -11.71 -10.27
C GLU A 78 -3.60 -10.81 -10.59
N HIS A 79 -3.82 -9.78 -9.82
CA HIS A 79 -4.94 -8.84 -9.98
C HIS A 79 -4.54 -7.58 -10.74
N LEU A 80 -3.28 -7.46 -11.16
CA LEU A 80 -2.75 -6.27 -11.82
C LEU A 80 -2.41 -6.53 -13.28
N GLN A 81 -2.48 -5.45 -14.10
CA GLN A 81 -2.13 -5.51 -15.52
C GLN A 81 -0.64 -5.34 -15.79
N GLY A 82 0.18 -5.36 -14.75
CA GLY A 82 1.61 -5.19 -14.85
C GLY A 82 2.18 -4.90 -13.48
N GLU A 83 3.48 -4.65 -13.42
CA GLU A 83 4.12 -4.32 -12.15
C GLU A 83 3.71 -2.93 -11.67
N PRO A 84 3.54 -2.77 -10.34
CA PRO A 84 3.29 -1.45 -9.77
C PRO A 84 4.43 -0.49 -10.04
N GLU A 85 4.11 0.79 -10.10
CA GLU A 85 5.09 1.85 -10.15
C GLU A 85 5.31 2.35 -8.72
N TRP A 86 6.54 2.25 -8.24
CA TRP A 86 6.89 2.58 -6.86
C TRP A 86 7.67 3.88 -6.78
N HIS A 87 7.34 4.73 -5.80
CA HIS A 87 8.05 5.97 -5.54
C HIS A 87 8.35 6.05 -4.05
N ASP A 88 9.52 5.50 -3.66
CA ASP A 88 9.93 5.43 -2.26
C ASP A 88 10.53 6.77 -1.80
N GLY A 89 10.28 7.13 -0.55
CA GLY A 89 10.83 8.37 -0.01
C GLY A 89 10.61 8.54 1.48
N ASN A 90 11.21 9.59 2.01
CA ASN A 90 11.03 9.99 3.40
C ASN A 90 9.81 10.89 3.53
N VAL A 91 9.07 10.71 4.62
CA VAL A 91 7.99 11.63 4.96
C VAL A 91 8.62 12.91 5.51
N ILE A 92 8.39 14.02 4.85
CA ILE A 92 8.95 15.31 5.27
C ILE A 92 7.92 16.20 5.96
N HIS A 93 6.66 15.88 5.83
CA HIS A 93 5.57 16.62 6.48
C HIS A 93 4.32 15.73 6.51
N GLU A 94 3.65 15.73 7.63
CA GLU A 94 2.40 15.02 7.79
C GLU A 94 1.50 15.83 8.70
N ALA A 95 0.24 15.93 8.34
CA ALA A 95 -0.76 16.62 9.15
C ALA A 95 -2.07 15.85 9.10
N MET A 96 -2.73 15.80 10.23
CA MET A 96 -4.03 15.14 10.35
C MET A 96 -4.94 16.03 11.16
N ARG A 97 -6.18 16.20 10.70
CA ARG A 97 -7.16 16.93 11.46
C ARG A 97 -7.49 16.16 12.72
N PRO A 98 -7.48 16.78 13.91
CA PRO A 98 -7.90 16.10 15.12
C PRO A 98 -9.32 15.57 14.99
N ALA A 99 -9.58 14.41 15.60
CA ALA A 99 -10.91 13.85 15.63
C ALA A 99 -11.88 14.84 16.27
N LYS A 100 -13.09 14.99 15.67
CA LYS A 100 -14.12 15.84 16.25
C LYS A 100 -14.59 15.21 17.56
N THR A 101 -14.45 15.97 18.64
CA THR A 101 -15.18 15.67 19.86
C THR A 101 -16.53 16.37 19.73
N SER A 102 -17.58 15.59 19.67
CA SER A 102 -18.93 16.14 19.65
C SER A 102 -19.31 16.63 21.03
#